data_efd7976d0458a623b9184457d36a9b65
#
_entry.id   efd7976d0458a623b9184457d36a9b65
#
_cell.length_a   1.000
_cell.length_b   1.000
_cell.length_c   1.000
_cell.angle_alpha   90.00
_cell.angle_beta   90.00
_cell.angle_gamma   90.00
#
_symmetry.space_group_name_H-M   'P 1'
#
loop_
_entity.id
_entity.type
_entity.pdbx_description
1 polymer ?
#
loop_
_entity_poly.entity_id
_entity_poly.type
_entity_poly.pdbx_seq_one_letter_code
_entity_poly.pdbx_strand_id
1 'polypeptide(L)'
;GAGMVMTPQPIYSAVQAVDPNHEARRIFMSPKGRRFCQGMVSELLSYDRILLLCGHYEGVDQRALDLCIDEEMSLGDFVLTGGEIPAMALTDCVCRYIDGVISGESLSEESFTGNLLEYPQFTRPQVFMGLSVPEVLVSGNHKEVDKWRRNEAVKITKKLRPDLIASASGVTSVSGGASASEKKD
;
A
#
# COMPACT_ATOMS: atom_id res chain seq x y z
N GLY A 1 -22.37 -14.21 -19.43
CA GLY A 1 -21.37 -14.65 -18.48
C GLY A 1 -21.97 -15.55 -17.40
N ALA A 2 -21.15 -16.30 -16.72
CA ALA A 2 -21.60 -17.29 -15.74
C ALA A 2 -22.04 -16.70 -14.38
N GLY A 3 -21.99 -15.38 -14.19
CA GLY A 3 -22.29 -14.75 -12.92
C GLY A 3 -23.05 -13.43 -13.06
N MET A 4 -23.42 -12.86 -11.91
CA MET A 4 -24.10 -11.56 -11.85
C MET A 4 -23.10 -10.42 -11.95
N VAL A 5 -23.53 -9.33 -12.58
CA VAL A 5 -22.82 -8.04 -12.61
C VAL A 5 -23.68 -7.03 -11.85
N MET A 6 -23.08 -6.22 -11.00
CA MET A 6 -23.78 -5.16 -10.29
C MET A 6 -24.28 -4.11 -11.28
N THR A 7 -25.58 -3.86 -11.25
CA THR A 7 -26.23 -2.94 -12.23
C THR A 7 -25.89 -1.48 -11.95
N PRO A 8 -25.86 -0.60 -12.96
CA PRO A 8 -25.36 0.77 -12.80
C PRO A 8 -26.25 1.67 -11.95
N GLN A 9 -27.59 1.54 -12.06
CA GLN A 9 -28.50 2.48 -11.40
C GLN A 9 -28.40 2.49 -9.86
N PRO A 10 -28.38 1.33 -9.14
CA PRO A 10 -28.20 1.34 -7.69
C PRO A 10 -26.89 1.97 -7.25
N ILE A 11 -25.79 1.72 -7.97
CA ILE A 11 -24.47 2.27 -7.66
C ILE A 11 -24.49 3.79 -7.86
N TYR A 12 -24.96 4.25 -9.00
CA TYR A 12 -25.10 5.68 -9.28
C TYR A 12 -25.94 6.38 -8.20
N SER A 13 -27.11 5.81 -7.86
CA SER A 13 -27.99 6.38 -6.84
C SER A 13 -27.34 6.42 -5.45
N ALA A 14 -26.61 5.39 -5.07
CA ALA A 14 -25.89 5.35 -3.80
C ALA A 14 -24.78 6.41 -3.74
N VAL A 15 -23.99 6.55 -4.78
CA VAL A 15 -22.93 7.56 -4.87
C VAL A 15 -23.53 8.97 -4.82
N GLN A 16 -24.60 9.23 -5.55
CA GLN A 16 -25.29 10.53 -5.53
C GLN A 16 -25.92 10.85 -4.17
N ALA A 17 -26.38 9.84 -3.44
CA ALA A 17 -26.93 10.03 -2.09
C ALA A 17 -25.86 10.40 -1.06
N VAL A 18 -24.65 9.84 -1.19
CA VAL A 18 -23.55 10.03 -0.21
C VAL A 18 -22.69 11.25 -0.55
N ASP A 19 -22.48 11.49 -1.84
CA ASP A 19 -21.57 12.52 -2.35
C ASP A 19 -22.17 13.23 -3.59
N PRO A 20 -23.26 13.98 -3.44
CA PRO A 20 -24.00 14.60 -4.55
C PRO A 20 -23.18 15.66 -5.29
N ASN A 21 -22.25 16.33 -4.58
CA ASN A 21 -21.47 17.43 -5.13
C ASN A 21 -20.08 17.01 -5.63
N HIS A 22 -19.75 15.72 -5.60
CA HIS A 22 -18.43 15.20 -5.95
C HIS A 22 -17.30 15.86 -5.14
N GLU A 23 -17.46 15.88 -3.82
CA GLU A 23 -16.46 16.45 -2.90
C GLU A 23 -15.44 15.40 -2.43
N ALA A 24 -15.79 14.12 -2.54
CA ALA A 24 -14.91 13.02 -2.17
C ALA A 24 -14.03 12.55 -3.34
N ARG A 25 -12.82 12.07 -3.03
CA ARG A 25 -12.07 11.23 -3.96
C ARG A 25 -12.73 9.85 -4.01
N ARG A 26 -13.29 9.49 -5.16
CA ARG A 26 -14.08 8.25 -5.34
C ARG A 26 -13.21 7.16 -5.92
N ILE A 27 -12.98 6.12 -5.14
CA ILE A 27 -12.06 5.03 -5.47
C ILE A 27 -12.84 3.71 -5.54
N PHE A 28 -12.70 2.99 -6.64
CA PHE A 28 -13.20 1.62 -6.78
C PHE A 28 -12.10 0.62 -6.44
N MET A 29 -12.37 -0.29 -5.51
CA MET A 29 -11.44 -1.37 -5.16
C MET A 29 -11.50 -2.48 -6.20
N SER A 30 -10.47 -2.59 -7.03
CA SER A 30 -10.46 -3.46 -8.22
C SER A 30 -9.07 -4.05 -8.47
N PRO A 31 -8.95 -5.32 -8.90
CA PRO A 31 -7.66 -5.89 -9.31
C PRO A 31 -7.00 -5.18 -10.51
N LYS A 32 -7.78 -4.42 -11.29
CA LYS A 32 -7.29 -3.67 -12.46
C LYS A 32 -6.63 -2.34 -12.08
N GLY A 33 -6.88 -1.86 -10.87
CA GLY A 33 -6.47 -0.55 -10.42
C GLY A 33 -4.97 -0.40 -10.16
N ARG A 34 -4.54 0.84 -9.95
CA ARG A 34 -3.18 1.17 -9.51
C ARG A 34 -2.89 0.46 -8.18
N ARG A 35 -1.79 -0.28 -8.13
CA ARG A 35 -1.42 -1.04 -6.92
C ARG A 35 -1.07 -0.10 -5.77
N PHE A 36 -1.83 -0.21 -4.69
CA PHE A 36 -1.62 0.55 -3.46
C PHE A 36 -0.27 0.21 -2.81
N CYS A 37 0.44 1.22 -2.35
CA CYS A 37 1.66 1.09 -1.57
C CYS A 37 1.78 2.24 -0.57
N GLN A 38 2.67 2.09 0.40
CA GLN A 38 2.88 3.06 1.48
C GLN A 38 3.14 4.49 0.97
N GLY A 39 3.86 4.63 -0.14
CA GLY A 39 4.15 5.95 -0.73
C GLY A 39 2.93 6.74 -1.22
N MET A 40 1.76 6.08 -1.34
CA MET A 40 0.52 6.73 -1.77
C MET A 40 -0.30 7.31 -0.61
N VAL A 41 0.07 7.02 0.63
CA VAL A 41 -0.68 7.47 1.82
C VAL A 41 -0.75 9.00 1.89
N SER A 42 0.34 9.70 1.61
CA SER A 42 0.35 11.17 1.62
C SER A 42 -0.56 11.80 0.57
N GLU A 43 -0.68 11.16 -0.60
CA GLU A 43 -1.64 11.57 -1.64
C GLU A 43 -3.07 11.41 -1.12
N LEU A 44 -3.39 10.26 -0.53
CA LEU A 44 -4.73 9.98 0.00
C LEU A 44 -5.10 10.89 1.17
N LEU A 45 -4.16 11.22 2.04
CA LEU A 45 -4.37 12.17 3.15
C LEU A 45 -4.60 13.62 2.70
N SER A 46 -4.30 13.96 1.45
CA SER A 46 -4.58 15.30 0.92
C SER A 46 -6.06 15.54 0.60
N TYR A 47 -6.87 14.49 0.59
CA TYR A 47 -8.31 14.58 0.37
C TYR A 47 -9.05 14.64 1.70
N ASP A 48 -9.96 15.60 1.85
CA ASP A 48 -10.84 15.74 3.03
C ASP A 48 -11.81 14.55 3.16
N ARG A 49 -12.18 13.95 2.04
CA ARG A 49 -13.10 12.81 1.96
C ARG A 49 -12.64 11.80 0.92
N ILE A 50 -12.76 10.53 1.27
CA ILE A 50 -12.56 9.41 0.36
C ILE A 50 -13.82 8.55 0.39
N LEU A 51 -14.39 8.27 -0.79
CA LEU A 51 -15.49 7.32 -0.98
C LEU A 51 -14.92 6.04 -1.59
N LEU A 52 -15.12 4.92 -0.91
CA LEU A 52 -14.67 3.61 -1.38
C LEU A 52 -15.86 2.83 -1.92
N LEU A 53 -15.83 2.49 -3.23
CA LEU A 53 -16.78 1.55 -3.83
C LEU A 53 -16.22 0.13 -3.72
N CYS A 54 -16.98 -0.74 -3.06
CA CYS A 54 -16.66 -2.16 -2.91
C CYS A 54 -17.56 -2.96 -3.85
N GLY A 55 -16.98 -3.58 -4.87
CA GLY A 55 -17.70 -4.42 -5.82
C GLY A 55 -17.86 -5.85 -5.32
N HIS A 56 -18.81 -6.54 -5.89
CA HIS A 56 -19.13 -7.95 -5.66
C HIS A 56 -19.38 -8.70 -6.96
N TYR A 57 -19.55 -10.02 -6.87
CA TYR A 57 -19.88 -10.91 -7.99
C TYR A 57 -18.82 -10.89 -9.10
N GLU A 58 -19.24 -10.83 -10.36
CA GLU A 58 -18.32 -10.76 -11.52
C GLU A 58 -17.81 -9.33 -11.78
N GLY A 59 -18.30 -8.33 -11.03
CA GLY A 59 -17.89 -6.94 -11.13
C GLY A 59 -19.04 -5.95 -11.18
N VAL A 60 -18.70 -4.74 -11.57
CA VAL A 60 -19.57 -3.56 -11.64
C VAL A 60 -19.74 -3.16 -13.09
N ASP A 61 -20.95 -2.75 -13.48
CA ASP A 61 -21.23 -2.21 -14.83
C ASP A 61 -20.29 -1.02 -15.10
N GLN A 62 -19.56 -1.07 -16.21
CA GLN A 62 -18.53 -0.09 -16.55
C GLN A 62 -19.08 1.34 -16.61
N ARG A 63 -20.32 1.52 -17.05
CA ARG A 63 -20.98 2.84 -17.12
C ARG A 63 -21.14 3.49 -15.75
N ALA A 64 -21.32 2.70 -14.68
CA ALA A 64 -21.35 3.24 -13.33
C ALA A 64 -19.95 3.71 -12.88
N LEU A 65 -18.92 2.96 -13.24
CA LEU A 65 -17.53 3.36 -12.96
C LEU A 65 -17.16 4.63 -13.71
N ASP A 66 -17.45 4.69 -15.02
CA ASP A 66 -17.15 5.86 -15.86
C ASP A 66 -17.86 7.15 -15.39
N LEU A 67 -19.06 7.01 -14.81
CA LEU A 67 -19.85 8.15 -14.33
C LEU A 67 -19.52 8.57 -12.88
N CYS A 68 -19.07 7.64 -12.04
CA CYS A 68 -19.04 7.86 -10.60
C CYS A 68 -17.67 7.80 -9.97
N ILE A 69 -16.67 7.17 -10.62
CA ILE A 69 -15.40 6.82 -9.99
C ILE A 69 -14.26 7.62 -10.62
N ASP A 70 -13.36 8.12 -9.78
CA ASP A 70 -12.18 8.89 -10.22
C ASP A 70 -11.00 7.98 -10.54
N GLU A 71 -10.85 6.88 -9.78
CA GLU A 71 -9.78 5.91 -10.00
C GLU A 71 -10.12 4.51 -9.50
N GLU A 72 -9.43 3.52 -10.05
CA GLU A 72 -9.42 2.15 -9.54
C GLU A 72 -8.13 1.90 -8.75
N MET A 73 -8.24 1.20 -7.61
CA MET A 73 -7.09 0.86 -6.77
C MET A 73 -7.08 -0.62 -6.40
N SER A 74 -5.90 -1.23 -6.46
CA SER A 74 -5.67 -2.65 -6.18
C SER A 74 -4.79 -2.84 -4.95
N LEU A 75 -5.06 -3.86 -4.13
CA LEU A 75 -4.13 -4.28 -3.07
C LEU A 75 -2.94 -5.09 -3.59
N GLY A 76 -3.08 -5.73 -4.76
CA GLY A 76 -2.05 -6.62 -5.30
C GLY A 76 -2.59 -7.54 -6.38
N ASP A 77 -1.72 -8.37 -6.92
CA ASP A 77 -1.98 -9.25 -8.06
C ASP A 77 -2.67 -10.56 -7.62
N PHE A 78 -3.83 -10.44 -7.00
CA PHE A 78 -4.69 -11.53 -6.58
C PHE A 78 -6.17 -11.09 -6.57
N VAL A 79 -7.08 -12.05 -6.60
CA VAL A 79 -8.52 -11.80 -6.63
C VAL A 79 -9.15 -12.16 -5.28
N LEU A 80 -10.02 -11.29 -4.78
CA LEU A 80 -10.85 -11.50 -3.60
C LEU A 80 -12.34 -11.55 -3.99
N THR A 81 -13.19 -12.04 -3.10
CA THR A 81 -14.62 -12.18 -3.35
C THR A 81 -15.40 -10.88 -3.40
N GLY A 82 -14.82 -9.80 -2.85
CA GLY A 82 -15.42 -8.46 -2.82
C GLY A 82 -14.39 -7.38 -2.50
N GLY A 83 -14.80 -6.13 -2.58
CA GLY A 83 -13.96 -4.95 -2.36
C GLY A 83 -13.80 -4.53 -0.91
N GLU A 84 -14.49 -5.16 0.05
CA GLU A 84 -14.53 -4.76 1.45
C GLU A 84 -13.18 -4.96 2.15
N ILE A 85 -12.55 -6.11 1.97
CA ILE A 85 -11.24 -6.40 2.56
C ILE A 85 -10.17 -5.43 2.04
N PRO A 86 -10.04 -5.19 0.72
CA PRO A 86 -9.17 -4.15 0.20
C PRO A 86 -9.46 -2.75 0.76
N ALA A 87 -10.74 -2.37 0.86
CA ALA A 87 -11.14 -1.09 1.42
C ALA A 87 -10.74 -0.96 2.89
N MET A 88 -10.94 -2.01 3.70
CA MET A 88 -10.51 -2.04 5.11
C MET A 88 -8.99 -1.89 5.23
N ALA A 89 -8.20 -2.62 4.43
CA ALA A 89 -6.74 -2.54 4.46
C ALA A 89 -6.22 -1.16 4.06
N LEU A 90 -6.81 -0.54 3.03
CA LEU A 90 -6.49 0.82 2.62
C LEU A 90 -6.83 1.81 3.73
N THR A 91 -8.04 1.70 4.30
CA THR A 91 -8.51 2.57 5.38
C THR A 91 -7.60 2.48 6.60
N ASP A 92 -7.27 1.26 7.06
CA ASP A 92 -6.37 1.06 8.20
C ASP A 92 -5.00 1.70 7.94
N CYS A 93 -4.41 1.44 6.77
CA CYS A 93 -3.12 2.01 6.41
C CYS A 93 -3.12 3.55 6.40
N VAL A 94 -4.16 4.19 5.84
CA VAL A 94 -4.25 5.66 5.75
C VAL A 94 -4.57 6.27 7.12
N CYS A 95 -5.52 5.70 7.86
CA CYS A 95 -5.95 6.22 9.16
C CYS A 95 -4.83 6.26 10.21
N ARG A 96 -3.84 5.37 10.12
CA ARG A 96 -2.65 5.38 11.00
C ARG A 96 -1.88 6.70 10.95
N TYR A 97 -1.95 7.44 9.85
CA TYR A 97 -1.27 8.71 9.63
C TYR A 97 -2.14 9.95 9.94
N ILE A 98 -3.37 9.73 10.41
CA ILE A 98 -4.21 10.81 10.93
C ILE A 98 -3.74 11.16 12.35
N ASP A 99 -3.61 12.45 12.63
CA ASP A 99 -3.17 12.94 13.94
C ASP A 99 -4.02 12.37 15.08
N GLY A 100 -3.35 11.86 16.10
CA GLY A 100 -3.99 11.29 17.29
C GLY A 100 -4.37 9.79 17.18
N VAL A 101 -4.17 9.13 16.04
CA VAL A 101 -4.42 7.68 15.89
C VAL A 101 -3.20 6.88 16.34
N ILE A 102 -2.01 7.20 15.85
CA ILE A 102 -0.74 6.58 16.27
C ILE A 102 0.28 7.70 16.54
N SER A 103 1.21 7.47 17.47
CA SER A 103 2.29 8.43 17.71
C SER A 103 3.21 8.56 16.51
N GLY A 104 3.59 9.80 16.17
CA GLY A 104 4.48 10.06 15.03
C GLY A 104 5.86 9.41 15.16
N GLU A 105 6.35 9.19 16.40
CA GLU A 105 7.60 8.46 16.66
C GLU A 105 7.53 7.00 16.16
N SER A 106 6.39 6.33 16.38
CA SER A 106 6.19 4.95 15.91
C SER A 106 6.19 4.87 14.37
N LEU A 107 5.60 5.86 13.70
CA LEU A 107 5.52 5.88 12.23
C LEU A 107 6.88 6.14 11.56
N SER A 108 7.80 6.83 12.25
CA SER A 108 9.09 7.22 11.67
C SER A 108 10.07 6.06 11.47
N GLU A 109 9.92 4.97 12.22
CA GLU A 109 10.82 3.80 12.20
C GLU A 109 10.22 2.57 11.50
N GLU A 110 8.98 2.66 10.98
CA GLU A 110 8.27 1.55 10.36
C GLU A 110 8.83 1.15 8.98
N SER A 111 8.53 -0.09 8.59
CA SER A 111 8.83 -0.58 7.24
C SER A 111 8.29 0.35 6.15
N PHE A 112 9.07 0.50 5.08
CA PHE A 112 8.86 1.39 3.95
C PHE A 112 9.16 2.87 4.20
N THR A 113 9.43 3.29 5.44
CA THR A 113 9.98 4.61 5.72
C THR A 113 11.42 4.69 5.21
N GLY A 114 11.71 5.67 4.35
CA GLY A 114 13.02 5.78 3.70
C GLY A 114 13.41 4.60 2.81
N ASN A 115 12.42 3.87 2.25
CA ASN A 115 12.60 2.69 1.41
C ASN A 115 13.35 1.52 2.09
N LEU A 116 13.23 1.40 3.39
CA LEU A 116 13.80 0.30 4.15
C LEU A 116 12.70 -0.53 4.83
N LEU A 117 12.99 -1.80 5.08
CA LEU A 117 12.25 -2.60 6.04
C LEU A 117 12.74 -2.27 7.46
N GLU A 118 11.86 -2.40 8.41
CA GLU A 118 12.17 -2.23 9.82
C GLU A 118 13.21 -3.25 10.30
N TYR A 119 14.02 -2.86 11.27
CA TYR A 119 15.00 -3.71 11.94
C TYR A 119 14.33 -4.73 12.86
N PRO A 120 15.04 -5.82 13.28
CA PRO A 120 14.46 -6.83 14.16
C PRO A 120 14.13 -6.25 15.54
N GLN A 121 12.90 -6.52 16.00
CA GLN A 121 12.45 -6.12 17.33
C GLN A 121 12.79 -7.18 18.38
N PHE A 122 13.17 -6.73 19.57
CA PHE A 122 13.45 -7.59 20.71
C PHE A 122 12.71 -7.11 21.95
N THR A 123 12.33 -8.07 22.80
CA THR A 123 11.66 -7.81 24.07
C THR A 123 12.18 -8.73 25.17
N ARG A 124 11.61 -8.68 26.35
CA ARG A 124 11.96 -9.55 27.48
C ARG A 124 11.44 -10.98 27.28
N PRO A 125 12.13 -11.99 27.82
CA PRO A 125 13.37 -11.93 28.61
C PRO A 125 14.61 -11.69 27.76
N GLN A 126 15.73 -11.21 28.37
CA GLN A 126 16.99 -10.93 27.66
C GLN A 126 17.59 -12.16 26.99
N VAL A 127 17.39 -13.34 27.58
CA VAL A 127 17.77 -14.63 26.99
C VAL A 127 16.54 -15.52 26.92
N PHE A 128 16.25 -16.02 25.72
CA PHE A 128 15.15 -16.96 25.48
C PHE A 128 15.67 -18.18 24.72
N MET A 129 15.58 -19.35 25.33
CA MET A 129 16.04 -20.63 24.77
C MET A 129 17.47 -20.61 24.19
N GLY A 130 18.38 -19.93 24.91
CA GLY A 130 19.78 -19.79 24.48
C GLY A 130 20.06 -18.65 23.48
N LEU A 131 19.04 -17.96 23.01
CA LEU A 131 19.18 -16.79 22.13
C LEU A 131 19.10 -15.50 22.95
N SER A 132 20.10 -14.64 22.83
CA SER A 132 20.20 -13.38 23.57
C SER A 132 19.77 -12.18 22.73
N VAL A 133 19.19 -11.17 23.38
CA VAL A 133 19.05 -9.83 22.83
C VAL A 133 20.45 -9.28 22.54
N PRO A 134 20.71 -8.63 21.39
CA PRO A 134 21.98 -8.00 21.10
C PRO A 134 22.42 -7.02 22.22
N GLU A 135 23.66 -7.12 22.68
CA GLU A 135 24.17 -6.33 23.81
C GLU A 135 24.04 -4.82 23.57
N VAL A 136 24.21 -4.37 22.32
CA VAL A 136 24.08 -2.96 21.96
C VAL A 136 22.71 -2.38 22.34
N LEU A 137 21.63 -3.19 22.24
CA LEU A 137 20.26 -2.75 22.54
C LEU A 137 20.01 -2.56 24.05
N VAL A 138 20.82 -3.15 24.90
CA VAL A 138 20.74 -3.03 26.37
C VAL A 138 21.84 -2.17 26.96
N SER A 139 22.70 -1.59 26.12
CA SER A 139 23.89 -0.80 26.57
C SER A 139 23.56 0.58 27.12
N GLY A 140 22.35 1.12 26.82
CA GLY A 140 21.99 2.51 27.14
C GLY A 140 22.65 3.56 26.23
N ASN A 141 23.47 3.16 25.25
CA ASN A 141 24.11 4.06 24.31
C ASN A 141 23.20 4.26 23.07
N HIS A 142 22.34 5.27 23.11
CA HIS A 142 21.37 5.55 22.04
C HIS A 142 22.01 5.68 20.65
N LYS A 143 23.18 6.31 20.53
CA LYS A 143 23.86 6.47 19.22
C LYS A 143 24.26 5.13 18.60
N GLU A 144 24.76 4.20 19.41
CA GLU A 144 25.13 2.86 18.91
C GLU A 144 23.87 2.01 18.65
N VAL A 145 22.81 2.19 19.42
CA VAL A 145 21.51 1.56 19.18
C VAL A 145 20.94 2.01 17.81
N ASP A 146 20.91 3.31 17.53
CA ASP A 146 20.37 3.85 16.27
C ASP A 146 21.22 3.39 15.07
N LYS A 147 22.53 3.37 15.21
CA LYS A 147 23.43 2.84 14.18
C LYS A 147 23.21 1.36 13.93
N TRP A 148 23.02 0.56 14.97
CA TRP A 148 22.70 -0.86 14.85
C TRP A 148 21.37 -1.08 14.14
N ARG A 149 20.31 -0.38 14.57
CA ARG A 149 18.98 -0.43 13.97
C ARG A 149 19.04 -0.14 12.46
N ARG A 150 19.71 0.95 12.08
CA ARG A 150 19.87 1.32 10.68
C ARG A 150 20.63 0.25 9.87
N ASN A 151 21.70 -0.30 10.43
CA ASN A 151 22.50 -1.35 9.77
C ASN A 151 21.68 -2.63 9.55
N GLU A 152 20.91 -3.06 10.55
CA GLU A 152 20.05 -4.24 10.43
C GLU A 152 18.90 -3.99 9.47
N ALA A 153 18.27 -2.80 9.47
CA ALA A 153 17.26 -2.41 8.48
C ALA A 153 17.80 -2.53 7.04
N VAL A 154 18.99 -1.99 6.77
CA VAL A 154 19.64 -2.09 5.45
C VAL A 154 19.94 -3.54 5.08
N LYS A 155 20.47 -4.32 6.03
CA LYS A 155 20.81 -5.73 5.82
C LYS A 155 19.60 -6.59 5.49
N ILE A 156 18.51 -6.42 6.24
CA ILE A 156 17.24 -7.13 6.01
C ILE A 156 16.63 -6.71 4.68
N THR A 157 16.61 -5.41 4.38
CA THR A 157 16.06 -4.91 3.12
C THR A 157 16.82 -5.45 1.92
N LYS A 158 18.16 -5.45 1.96
CA LYS A 158 18.98 -6.06 0.91
C LYS A 158 18.67 -7.54 0.68
N LYS A 159 18.37 -8.27 1.76
CA LYS A 159 18.09 -9.70 1.70
C LYS A 159 16.68 -10.01 1.21
N LEU A 160 15.67 -9.30 1.71
CA LEU A 160 14.26 -9.64 1.52
C LEU A 160 13.56 -8.80 0.46
N ARG A 161 13.94 -7.52 0.33
CA ARG A 161 13.32 -6.56 -0.58
C ARG A 161 14.38 -5.66 -1.24
N PRO A 162 15.29 -6.25 -2.04
CA PRO A 162 16.33 -5.49 -2.75
C PRO A 162 15.76 -4.45 -3.71
N ASP A 163 14.54 -4.65 -4.20
CA ASP A 163 13.80 -3.73 -5.06
C ASP A 163 13.59 -2.34 -4.42
N LEU A 164 13.40 -2.26 -3.09
CA LEU A 164 13.24 -0.99 -2.38
C LEU A 164 14.50 -0.12 -2.43
N ILE A 165 15.67 -0.74 -2.39
CA ILE A 165 16.95 -0.02 -2.46
C ILE A 165 17.26 0.39 -3.91
N ALA A 166 16.96 -0.46 -4.88
CA ALA A 166 17.17 -0.17 -6.30
C ALA A 166 16.31 1.02 -6.77
N SER A 167 15.06 1.10 -6.33
CA SER A 167 14.16 2.21 -6.65
C SER A 167 14.63 3.56 -6.07
N ALA A 168 15.29 3.53 -4.88
CA ALA A 168 15.87 4.73 -4.28
C ALA A 168 17.10 5.26 -5.03
N SER A 169 17.79 4.38 -5.79
CA SER A 169 19.03 4.73 -6.52
C SER A 169 18.79 5.26 -7.94
N GLY A 170 17.54 5.41 -8.39
CA GLY A 170 17.20 6.06 -9.68
C GLY A 170 17.60 5.26 -10.92
N VAL A 171 17.85 3.96 -10.82
CA VAL A 171 18.12 3.10 -11.98
C VAL A 171 16.82 2.50 -12.49
N THR A 172 16.11 3.25 -13.31
CA THR A 172 15.09 2.70 -14.21
C THR A 172 15.81 1.95 -15.33
N SER A 173 15.94 0.65 -15.21
CA SER A 173 16.26 -0.22 -16.36
C SER A 173 15.03 -0.27 -17.26
N VAL A 174 15.00 0.63 -18.24
CA VAL A 174 14.11 0.50 -19.39
C VAL A 174 14.66 -0.68 -20.21
N SER A 175 14.07 -1.86 -20.02
CA SER A 175 14.25 -2.98 -20.93
C SER A 175 13.50 -2.64 -22.23
N GLY A 176 14.23 -1.99 -23.15
CA GLY A 176 13.78 -1.78 -24.50
C GLY A 176 13.71 -3.11 -25.24
N GLY A 177 12.51 -3.61 -25.44
CA GLY A 177 12.24 -4.67 -26.41
C GLY A 177 12.38 -4.11 -27.82
N ALA A 178 13.54 -4.27 -28.44
CA ALA A 178 13.72 -4.04 -29.87
C ALA A 178 13.02 -5.15 -30.64
N SER A 179 11.87 -4.87 -31.22
CA SER A 179 11.30 -5.71 -32.29
C SER A 179 12.01 -5.39 -33.59
N ALA A 180 12.85 -6.32 -34.03
CA ALA A 180 13.42 -6.30 -35.36
C ALA A 180 12.31 -6.54 -36.40
N SER A 181 12.10 -5.57 -37.26
CA SER A 181 11.32 -5.74 -38.48
C SER A 181 12.16 -6.43 -39.52
N GLU A 182 11.89 -7.69 -39.81
CA GLU A 182 12.35 -8.31 -41.04
C GLU A 182 11.40 -7.96 -42.18
N LYS A 183 11.94 -7.20 -43.14
CA LYS A 183 11.41 -7.09 -44.48
C LYS A 183 11.85 -8.36 -45.24
N LYS A 184 10.93 -9.02 -45.91
CA LYS A 184 11.22 -9.83 -47.11
C LYS A 184 10.11 -9.64 -48.12
N ASP A 185 10.53 -9.19 -49.25
CA ASP A 185 10.12 -9.36 -50.65
C ASP A 185 8.71 -9.89 -50.94
#